data_a296a9e2d64479235aef491bd1c8f42c
#
_entry.id   a296a9e2d64479235aef491bd1c8f42c
#
_cell.length_a   1.000
_cell.length_b   1.000
_cell.length_c   1.000
_cell.angle_alpha   90.00
_cell.angle_beta   90.00
_cell.angle_gamma   90.00
#
_symmetry.space_group_name_H-M   'P 1'
#
loop_
_entity.id
_entity.type
_entity.pdbx_description
1 polymer ?
#
loop_
_entity_poly.entity_id
_entity_poly.type
_entity_poly.pdbx_seq_one_letter_code
_entity_poly.pdbx_strand_id
1 'polypeptide(L)'
;MNYEYYYNNVPGQGLCRNNLIYTSLISTDKKVFVQWYHNDTEYHQGKNQVVDPKKMQEKWEREILFIQQLVGTGIAPKILKVDPRERKIFLAIDGPDFWEQAGCDQANYNSVLPDWQDQMINIIKAHKDRGWHKYSMHPSSYFVVDGKLKSINYFFTYRDTEPNISIADVESHIYTTRQDEMRKHLNTLGIEWDKPQPWLLMDQLCWESFSTNYPAEFIERVKCLK
;
A
#
# COMPACT_ATOMS: atom_id res chain seq x y z
N MET A 1 20.90 -13.78 8.23
CA MET A 1 20.59 -12.48 7.63
C MET A 1 20.00 -11.63 8.74
N ASN A 2 20.56 -10.46 9.00
CA ASN A 2 20.07 -9.56 10.03
C ASN A 2 19.04 -8.63 9.43
N TYR A 3 18.01 -8.26 10.20
CA TYR A 3 16.93 -7.37 9.81
C TYR A 3 16.87 -6.21 10.78
N GLU A 4 16.54 -5.03 10.26
CA GLU A 4 16.28 -3.82 11.02
C GLU A 4 14.89 -3.29 10.68
N TYR A 5 14.34 -2.47 11.57
CA TYR A 5 13.07 -1.80 11.29
C TYR A 5 13.24 -0.85 10.11
N TYR A 6 12.30 -0.91 9.19
CA TYR A 6 12.27 -0.02 8.05
C TYR A 6 11.50 1.25 8.41
N TYR A 7 12.20 2.35 8.48
CA TYR A 7 11.64 3.63 8.87
C TYR A 7 11.24 4.42 7.62
N ASN A 8 10.06 5.05 7.68
CA ASN A 8 9.71 6.09 6.71
C ASN A 8 10.56 7.34 7.02
N ASN A 9 11.41 7.72 6.10
CA ASN A 9 12.09 9.00 6.13
C ASN A 9 11.15 10.12 5.67
N VAL A 10 9.97 10.21 6.28
CA VAL A 10 9.14 11.41 6.09
C VAL A 10 9.82 12.52 6.87
N PRO A 11 10.20 13.64 6.23
CA PRO A 11 10.84 14.75 6.94
C PRO A 11 10.02 15.15 8.16
N GLY A 12 10.63 15.06 9.36
CA GLY A 12 10.02 15.41 10.63
C GLY A 12 9.26 14.31 11.38
N GLN A 13 9.15 13.11 10.88
CA GLN A 13 8.40 12.04 11.56
C GLN A 13 9.23 10.87 12.09
N GLY A 14 10.37 10.55 11.55
CA GLY A 14 11.32 9.51 12.06
C GLY A 14 10.70 8.19 12.53
N LEU A 15 9.50 7.86 12.05
CA LEU A 15 8.71 6.75 12.54
C LEU A 15 8.96 5.51 11.70
N CYS A 16 9.06 4.36 12.37
CA CYS A 16 9.02 3.07 11.71
C CYS A 16 7.82 3.01 10.75
N ARG A 17 8.01 2.38 9.61
CA ARG A 17 6.96 2.16 8.62
C ARG A 17 5.94 1.15 9.14
N ASN A 18 5.30 1.54 10.23
CA ASN A 18 4.21 0.78 10.83
C ASN A 18 2.87 1.31 10.35
N ASN A 19 1.99 0.40 10.07
CA ASN A 19 0.57 0.71 9.96
C ASN A 19 -0.21 -0.20 10.94
N LEU A 20 -1.51 -0.08 10.96
CA LEU A 20 -2.37 -0.86 11.87
C LEU A 20 -2.34 -2.38 11.62
N ILE A 21 -1.64 -2.85 10.58
CA ILE A 21 -1.70 -4.21 10.11
C ILE A 21 -0.35 -4.89 10.17
N TYR A 22 0.71 -4.18 9.80
CA TYR A 22 2.03 -4.79 9.74
C TYR A 22 3.16 -3.83 10.09
N THR A 23 4.27 -4.39 10.52
CA THR A 23 5.55 -3.74 10.68
C THR A 23 6.45 -4.12 9.50
N SER A 24 7.18 -3.15 8.99
CA SER A 24 8.14 -3.36 7.92
C SER A 24 9.54 -3.56 8.49
N LEU A 25 10.22 -4.60 8.01
CA LEU A 25 11.64 -4.81 8.29
C LEU A 25 12.39 -4.88 6.95
N ILE A 26 13.66 -4.49 6.97
CA ILE A 26 14.55 -4.60 5.82
C ILE A 26 15.83 -5.33 6.22
N SER A 27 16.38 -6.15 5.33
CA SER A 27 17.69 -6.76 5.57
C SER A 27 18.80 -5.71 5.50
N THR A 28 19.88 -5.91 6.24
CA THR A 28 21.02 -4.98 6.29
C THR A 28 21.67 -4.75 4.93
N ASP A 29 21.59 -5.73 4.02
CA ASP A 29 22.05 -5.63 2.64
C ASP A 29 20.98 -5.01 1.68
N LYS A 30 19.80 -4.66 2.20
CA LYS A 30 18.67 -4.07 1.48
C LYS A 30 18.17 -4.89 0.29
N LYS A 31 18.27 -6.22 0.39
CA LYS A 31 17.82 -7.16 -0.65
C LYS A 31 16.53 -7.88 -0.28
N VAL A 32 16.12 -7.81 0.98
CA VAL A 32 14.89 -8.45 1.46
C VAL A 32 14.06 -7.46 2.25
N PHE A 33 12.81 -7.31 1.85
CA PHE A 33 11.80 -6.59 2.59
C PHE A 33 10.86 -7.59 3.28
N VAL A 34 10.55 -7.36 4.55
CA VAL A 34 9.68 -8.23 5.33
C VAL A 34 8.45 -7.45 5.76
N GLN A 35 7.28 -7.97 5.40
CA GLN A 35 6.01 -7.54 5.95
C GLN A 35 5.64 -8.49 7.10
N TRP A 36 5.56 -7.97 8.31
CA TRP A 36 5.26 -8.73 9.52
C TRP A 36 3.90 -8.32 10.09
N TYR A 37 2.93 -9.19 9.95
CA TYR A 37 1.54 -9.01 10.41
C TYR A 37 1.43 -9.50 11.86
N HIS A 38 1.80 -8.68 12.80
CA HIS A 38 1.79 -9.01 14.22
C HIS A 38 0.58 -8.41 14.95
N ASN A 39 0.28 -8.94 16.13
CA ASN A 39 -0.80 -8.47 17.00
C ASN A 39 -0.31 -7.50 18.08
N ASP A 40 0.93 -7.04 18.00
CA ASP A 40 1.52 -6.21 19.02
C ASP A 40 1.00 -4.79 18.96
N THR A 41 0.28 -4.40 20.00
CA THR A 41 -0.35 -3.08 20.11
C THR A 41 0.64 -1.96 20.47
N GLU A 42 1.83 -2.27 20.97
CA GLU A 42 2.85 -1.26 21.31
C GLU A 42 3.31 -0.49 20.07
N TYR A 43 3.33 -1.15 18.92
CA TYR A 43 3.67 -0.52 17.65
C TYR A 43 2.53 0.33 17.05
N HIS A 44 1.34 0.30 17.63
CA HIS A 44 0.19 1.06 17.15
C HIS A 44 0.05 2.44 17.83
N GLN A 45 1.16 3.10 18.13
CA GLN A 45 1.23 4.49 18.61
C GLN A 45 0.38 4.78 19.85
N GLY A 46 0.43 3.90 20.86
CA GLY A 46 -0.21 4.15 22.16
C GLY A 46 -1.75 4.12 22.14
N LYS A 47 -2.35 3.63 21.08
CA LYS A 47 -3.80 3.41 21.04
C LYS A 47 -4.08 1.96 21.36
N ASN A 48 -4.86 1.71 22.40
CA ASN A 48 -5.35 0.40 22.85
C ASN A 48 -6.30 -0.26 21.83
N GLN A 49 -5.93 -0.31 20.57
CA GLN A 49 -6.69 -1.05 19.58
C GLN A 49 -6.21 -2.49 19.55
N VAL A 50 -6.99 -3.36 20.15
CA VAL A 50 -6.81 -4.80 20.02
C VAL A 50 -7.10 -5.16 18.57
N VAL A 51 -6.07 -5.50 17.81
CA VAL A 51 -6.26 -6.02 16.46
C VAL A 51 -6.78 -7.45 16.57
N ASP A 52 -7.93 -7.72 15.96
CA ASP A 52 -8.50 -9.07 15.89
C ASP A 52 -7.53 -10.02 15.17
N PRO A 53 -7.03 -11.09 15.84
CA PRO A 53 -6.10 -12.04 15.22
C PRO A 53 -6.64 -12.69 13.95
N LYS A 54 -7.96 -12.87 13.85
CA LYS A 54 -8.60 -13.42 12.66
C LYS A 54 -8.51 -12.46 11.48
N LYS A 55 -8.81 -11.18 11.69
CA LYS A 55 -8.64 -10.14 10.66
C LYS A 55 -7.18 -10.02 10.22
N MET A 56 -6.24 -10.15 11.15
CA MET A 56 -4.82 -10.13 10.84
C MET A 56 -4.42 -11.31 9.95
N GLN A 57 -4.93 -12.49 10.24
CA GLN A 57 -4.73 -13.68 9.41
C GLN A 57 -5.30 -13.49 8.00
N GLU A 58 -6.54 -13.01 7.89
CA GLU A 58 -7.20 -12.73 6.61
C GLU A 58 -6.41 -11.72 5.76
N LYS A 59 -5.90 -10.65 6.37
CA LYS A 59 -5.11 -9.64 5.67
C LYS A 59 -3.76 -10.17 5.17
N TRP A 60 -3.10 -10.98 6.00
CA TRP A 60 -1.85 -11.64 5.64
C TRP A 60 -2.04 -12.63 4.47
N GLU A 61 -3.06 -13.46 4.51
CA GLU A 61 -3.40 -14.38 3.42
C GLU A 61 -3.76 -13.65 2.14
N ARG A 62 -4.50 -12.56 2.26
CA ARG A 62 -4.89 -11.69 1.15
C ARG A 62 -3.67 -11.07 0.46
N GLU A 63 -2.73 -10.55 1.20
CA GLU A 63 -1.49 -10.00 0.64
C GLU A 63 -0.72 -11.06 -0.16
N ILE A 64 -0.54 -12.25 0.39
CA ILE A 64 0.12 -13.36 -0.30
C ILE A 64 -0.61 -13.71 -1.60
N LEU A 65 -1.93 -13.84 -1.54
CA LEU A 65 -2.75 -14.21 -2.69
C LEU A 65 -2.60 -13.20 -3.84
N PHE A 66 -2.69 -11.90 -3.55
CA PHE A 66 -2.55 -10.87 -4.58
C PHE A 66 -1.14 -10.85 -5.17
N ILE A 67 -0.09 -10.94 -4.35
CA ILE A 67 1.29 -10.99 -4.83
C ILE A 67 1.50 -12.24 -5.71
N GLN A 68 1.04 -13.41 -5.29
CA GLN A 68 1.17 -14.65 -6.08
C GLN A 68 0.49 -14.56 -7.44
N GLN A 69 -0.67 -13.93 -7.53
CA GLN A 69 -1.38 -13.73 -8.80
C GLN A 69 -0.64 -12.79 -9.77
N LEU A 70 0.30 -12.00 -9.28
CA LEU A 70 1.10 -11.06 -10.07
C LEU A 70 2.53 -11.55 -10.38
N VAL A 71 2.97 -12.65 -9.78
CA VAL A 71 4.36 -13.14 -9.95
C VAL A 71 4.76 -13.30 -11.42
N GLY A 72 3.88 -13.82 -12.27
CA GLY A 72 4.17 -14.02 -13.69
C GLY A 72 4.12 -12.74 -14.54
N THR A 73 3.63 -11.63 -14.00
CA THR A 73 3.45 -10.36 -14.74
C THR A 73 4.64 -9.42 -14.61
N GLY A 74 5.56 -9.71 -13.70
CA GLY A 74 6.66 -8.82 -13.35
C GLY A 74 6.27 -7.59 -12.52
N ILE A 75 5.00 -7.46 -12.11
CA ILE A 75 4.48 -6.30 -11.35
C ILE A 75 4.74 -6.43 -9.84
N ALA A 76 4.74 -7.65 -9.30
CA ALA A 76 5.01 -7.88 -7.90
C ALA A 76 6.45 -8.36 -7.65
N PRO A 77 7.04 -8.09 -6.49
CA PRO A 77 8.32 -8.69 -6.12
C PRO A 77 8.16 -10.19 -5.91
N LYS A 78 9.28 -10.92 -6.08
CA LYS A 78 9.31 -12.35 -5.80
C LYS A 78 9.14 -12.59 -4.29
N ILE A 79 8.23 -13.49 -3.92
CA ILE A 79 8.16 -14.01 -2.56
C ILE A 79 9.32 -15.00 -2.36
N LEU A 80 10.21 -14.70 -1.43
CA LEU A 80 11.35 -15.54 -1.08
C LEU A 80 10.97 -16.60 -0.06
N LYS A 81 10.15 -16.20 0.92
CA LYS A 81 9.71 -17.05 2.01
C LYS A 81 8.39 -16.52 2.58
N VAL A 82 7.56 -17.41 3.05
CA VAL A 82 6.40 -17.12 3.90
C VAL A 82 6.59 -17.84 5.22
N ASP A 83 6.37 -17.15 6.33
CA ASP A 83 6.39 -17.73 7.67
C ASP A 83 4.98 -17.65 8.27
N PRO A 84 4.22 -18.75 8.26
CA PRO A 84 2.84 -18.75 8.72
C PRO A 84 2.70 -18.65 10.24
N ARG A 85 3.73 -19.02 11.00
CA ARG A 85 3.71 -18.92 12.47
C ARG A 85 3.77 -17.47 12.92
N GLU A 86 4.70 -16.74 12.32
CA GLU A 86 4.92 -15.32 12.61
C GLU A 86 4.14 -14.38 11.69
N ARG A 87 3.42 -14.92 10.71
CA ARG A 87 2.76 -14.15 9.65
C ARG A 87 3.69 -13.14 8.98
N LYS A 88 4.86 -13.62 8.58
CA LYS A 88 5.85 -12.83 7.84
C LYS A 88 5.86 -13.19 6.35
N ILE A 89 6.00 -12.19 5.51
CA ILE A 89 6.22 -12.33 4.07
C ILE A 89 7.57 -11.69 3.73
N PHE A 90 8.46 -12.48 3.14
CA PHE A 90 9.79 -12.04 2.73
C PHE A 90 9.79 -11.81 1.23
N LEU A 91 10.06 -10.59 0.82
CA LEU A 91 10.00 -10.14 -0.57
C LEU A 91 11.40 -9.76 -1.07
N ALA A 92 11.73 -10.16 -2.30
CA ALA A 92 12.96 -9.72 -2.96
C ALA A 92 12.83 -8.25 -3.37
N ILE A 93 13.77 -7.42 -2.93
CA ILE A 93 13.86 -6.00 -3.27
C ILE A 93 15.29 -5.65 -3.71
N ASP A 94 15.48 -4.41 -4.15
CA ASP A 94 16.78 -3.82 -4.45
C ASP A 94 16.85 -2.37 -3.93
N GLY A 95 17.17 -2.22 -2.65
CA GLY A 95 17.20 -0.93 -1.98
C GLY A 95 15.89 -0.52 -1.30
N PRO A 96 15.74 0.75 -0.92
CA PRO A 96 14.53 1.28 -0.30
C PRO A 96 13.36 1.38 -1.30
N ASP A 97 12.18 1.75 -0.83
CA ASP A 97 11.04 1.94 -1.72
C ASP A 97 11.22 3.16 -2.66
N PHE A 98 10.37 3.23 -3.67
CA PHE A 98 10.45 4.25 -4.72
C PHE A 98 10.35 5.68 -4.17
N TRP A 99 9.54 5.89 -3.14
CA TRP A 99 9.40 7.19 -2.48
C TRP A 99 10.70 7.62 -1.80
N GLU A 100 11.34 6.74 -1.05
CA GLU A 100 12.62 7.01 -0.40
C GLU A 100 13.76 7.17 -1.39
N GLN A 101 13.79 6.36 -2.45
CA GLN A 101 14.80 6.53 -3.52
C GLN A 101 14.71 7.91 -4.18
N ALA A 102 13.50 8.47 -4.26
CA ALA A 102 13.28 9.84 -4.77
C ALA A 102 13.52 10.94 -3.73
N GLY A 103 14.02 10.60 -2.54
CA GLY A 103 14.22 11.58 -1.46
C GLY A 103 12.90 12.15 -0.92
N CYS A 104 11.82 11.39 -0.99
CA CYS A 104 10.48 11.78 -0.59
C CYS A 104 9.93 12.99 -1.37
N ASP A 105 10.37 13.14 -2.61
CA ASP A 105 9.96 14.24 -3.50
C ASP A 105 9.60 13.71 -4.89
N GLN A 106 8.36 13.98 -5.31
CA GLN A 106 7.87 13.61 -6.64
C GLN A 106 8.65 14.23 -7.81
N ALA A 107 9.34 15.35 -7.60
CA ALA A 107 10.17 15.98 -8.61
C ALA A 107 11.34 15.09 -9.05
N ASN A 108 11.74 14.15 -8.21
CA ASN A 108 12.89 13.28 -8.45
C ASN A 108 12.54 11.92 -9.06
N TYR A 109 11.27 11.61 -9.32
CA TYR A 109 10.86 10.29 -9.84
C TYR A 109 11.55 9.93 -11.15
N ASN A 110 11.66 10.88 -12.07
CA ASN A 110 12.35 10.65 -13.35
C ASN A 110 13.85 10.38 -13.21
N SER A 111 14.47 10.86 -12.14
CA SER A 111 15.89 10.60 -11.85
C SER A 111 16.10 9.19 -11.30
N VAL A 112 15.11 8.65 -10.57
CA VAL A 112 15.15 7.29 -10.03
C VAL A 112 14.82 6.27 -11.11
N LEU A 113 13.76 6.52 -11.86
CA LEU A 113 13.26 5.61 -12.89
C LEU A 113 12.62 6.42 -14.03
N PRO A 114 13.32 6.64 -15.13
CA PRO A 114 12.85 7.54 -16.21
C PRO A 114 11.51 7.16 -16.83
N ASP A 115 11.18 5.87 -16.87
CA ASP A 115 9.94 5.32 -17.44
C ASP A 115 8.89 4.94 -16.37
N TRP A 116 9.02 5.47 -15.14
CA TRP A 116 8.15 5.12 -14.02
C TRP A 116 6.66 5.33 -14.31
N GLN A 117 6.31 6.38 -15.08
CA GLN A 117 4.92 6.67 -15.41
C GLN A 117 4.29 5.54 -16.24
N ASP A 118 5.00 5.06 -17.26
CA ASP A 118 4.52 3.98 -18.13
C ASP A 118 4.43 2.66 -17.35
N GLN A 119 5.39 2.41 -16.48
CA GLN A 119 5.36 1.23 -15.61
C GLN A 119 4.19 1.29 -14.63
N MET A 120 3.93 2.45 -14.00
CA MET A 120 2.80 2.64 -13.09
C MET A 120 1.46 2.47 -13.81
N ILE A 121 1.32 3.04 -15.02
CA ILE A 121 0.13 2.85 -15.86
C ILE A 121 -0.11 1.37 -16.16
N ASN A 122 0.95 0.62 -16.47
CA ASN A 122 0.83 -0.82 -16.72
C ASN A 122 0.39 -1.58 -15.46
N ILE A 123 0.88 -1.17 -14.28
CA ILE A 123 0.44 -1.74 -13.00
C ILE A 123 -1.04 -1.46 -12.77
N ILE A 124 -1.48 -0.22 -12.94
CA ILE A 124 -2.89 0.18 -12.78
C ILE A 124 -3.80 -0.60 -13.74
N LYS A 125 -3.43 -0.70 -15.01
CA LYS A 125 -4.17 -1.50 -16.01
C LYS A 125 -4.26 -2.96 -15.59
N ALA A 126 -3.15 -3.55 -15.17
CA ALA A 126 -3.14 -4.95 -14.76
C ALA A 126 -4.02 -5.22 -13.53
N HIS A 127 -4.18 -4.25 -12.62
CA HIS A 127 -5.14 -4.32 -11.53
C HIS A 127 -6.58 -4.23 -12.05
N LYS A 128 -6.88 -3.24 -12.88
CA LYS A 128 -8.22 -3.07 -13.48
C LYS A 128 -8.65 -4.29 -14.29
N ASP A 129 -7.77 -4.86 -15.12
CA ASP A 129 -8.05 -6.05 -15.92
C ASP A 129 -8.40 -7.29 -15.07
N ARG A 130 -8.04 -7.25 -13.78
CA ARG A 130 -8.38 -8.29 -12.80
C ARG A 130 -9.58 -7.94 -11.94
N GLY A 131 -10.21 -6.80 -12.17
CA GLY A 131 -11.27 -6.28 -11.32
C GLY A 131 -10.77 -5.95 -9.90
N TRP A 132 -9.57 -5.42 -9.78
CA TRP A 132 -8.97 -5.07 -8.50
C TRP A 132 -8.93 -3.55 -8.31
N HIS A 133 -9.40 -3.11 -7.16
CA HIS A 133 -9.36 -1.73 -6.69
C HIS A 133 -8.31 -1.64 -5.57
N LYS A 134 -7.12 -1.19 -5.92
CA LYS A 134 -6.01 -1.04 -4.95
C LYS A 134 -6.05 0.35 -4.33
N TYR A 135 -6.36 0.42 -3.03
CA TYR A 135 -6.44 1.68 -2.28
C TYR A 135 -5.06 2.25 -1.92
N SER A 136 -4.09 1.41 -1.60
CA SER A 136 -2.72 1.82 -1.23
C SER A 136 -1.89 2.18 -2.46
N MET A 137 -2.06 3.41 -2.96
CA MET A 137 -1.36 3.91 -4.15
C MET A 137 -0.21 4.89 -3.82
N HIS A 138 0.13 5.05 -2.55
CA HIS A 138 1.27 5.87 -2.16
C HIS A 138 2.58 5.32 -2.78
N PRO A 139 3.53 6.18 -3.25
CA PRO A 139 4.78 5.74 -3.89
C PRO A 139 5.61 4.78 -3.04
N SER A 140 5.48 4.84 -1.72
CA SER A 140 6.12 3.88 -0.80
C SER A 140 5.52 2.46 -0.87
N SER A 141 4.46 2.25 -1.63
CA SER A 141 3.91 0.92 -1.92
C SER A 141 4.56 0.25 -3.13
N TYR A 142 5.65 0.81 -3.62
CA TYR A 142 6.38 0.32 -4.78
C TYR A 142 7.87 0.26 -4.49
N PHE A 143 8.53 -0.80 -4.99
CA PHE A 143 9.98 -0.93 -5.00
C PHE A 143 10.48 -0.93 -6.43
N VAL A 144 11.69 -0.41 -6.66
CA VAL A 144 12.40 -0.58 -7.94
C VAL A 144 13.30 -1.80 -7.81
N VAL A 145 13.07 -2.82 -8.61
CA VAL A 145 13.86 -4.06 -8.65
C VAL A 145 14.21 -4.35 -10.10
N ASP A 146 15.49 -4.42 -10.39
CA ASP A 146 16.02 -4.61 -11.76
C ASP A 146 15.43 -3.60 -12.77
N GLY A 147 15.34 -2.32 -12.37
CA GLY A 147 14.76 -1.25 -13.20
C GLY A 147 13.26 -1.37 -13.43
N LYS A 148 12.54 -2.12 -12.61
CA LYS A 148 11.10 -2.33 -12.70
C LYS A 148 10.40 -1.99 -11.40
N LEU A 149 9.28 -1.25 -11.50
CA LEU A 149 8.38 -1.03 -10.38
C LEU A 149 7.70 -2.33 -9.97
N LYS A 150 7.77 -2.63 -8.68
CA LYS A 150 7.12 -3.78 -8.05
C LYS A 150 6.13 -3.29 -6.99
N SER A 151 4.88 -3.67 -7.13
CA SER A 151 3.81 -3.26 -6.24
C SER A 151 3.68 -4.20 -5.04
N ILE A 152 3.48 -3.61 -3.87
CA ILE A 152 3.18 -4.29 -2.60
C ILE A 152 1.96 -3.61 -1.93
N ASN A 153 1.62 -3.99 -0.70
CA ASN A 153 0.53 -3.42 0.09
C ASN A 153 -0.86 -3.70 -0.51
N TYR A 154 -1.19 -4.97 -0.65
CA TYR A 154 -2.47 -5.40 -1.20
C TYR A 154 -3.58 -5.56 -0.16
N PHE A 155 -3.33 -5.34 1.11
CA PHE A 155 -4.34 -5.50 2.16
C PHE A 155 -5.52 -4.52 2.04
N PHE A 156 -5.36 -3.38 1.35
CA PHE A 156 -6.42 -2.45 0.95
C PHE A 156 -6.85 -2.64 -0.51
N THR A 157 -6.70 -3.82 -1.04
CA THR A 157 -7.16 -4.14 -2.39
C THR A 157 -8.43 -4.96 -2.31
N TYR A 158 -9.44 -4.56 -3.07
CA TYR A 158 -10.76 -5.17 -3.13
C TYR A 158 -11.05 -5.65 -4.55
N ARG A 159 -11.94 -6.61 -4.69
CA ARG A 159 -12.35 -7.14 -5.99
C ARG A 159 -13.73 -6.64 -6.35
N ASP A 160 -14.03 -6.48 -7.64
CA ASP A 160 -15.37 -6.16 -8.15
C ASP A 160 -16.44 -7.16 -7.68
N THR A 161 -16.03 -8.39 -7.39
CA THR A 161 -16.91 -9.46 -6.89
C THR A 161 -17.22 -9.33 -5.39
N GLU A 162 -16.50 -8.47 -4.67
CA GLU A 162 -16.78 -8.23 -3.26
C GLU A 162 -17.96 -7.25 -3.13
N PRO A 163 -18.89 -7.49 -2.21
CA PRO A 163 -20.02 -6.60 -2.02
C PRO A 163 -19.56 -5.22 -1.53
N ASN A 164 -20.46 -4.26 -1.60
CA ASN A 164 -20.22 -2.91 -1.12
C ASN A 164 -19.50 -2.89 0.22
N ILE A 165 -18.39 -2.12 0.26
CA ILE A 165 -17.58 -1.94 1.47
C ILE A 165 -17.88 -0.56 2.03
N SER A 166 -18.04 -0.47 3.35
CA SER A 166 -18.19 0.82 4.00
C SER A 166 -16.84 1.53 4.12
N ILE A 167 -16.88 2.85 4.14
CA ILE A 167 -15.66 3.64 4.41
C ILE A 167 -15.15 3.34 5.82
N ALA A 168 -16.04 3.04 6.76
CA ALA A 168 -15.68 2.62 8.12
C ALA A 168 -14.86 1.31 8.12
N ASP A 169 -15.16 0.36 7.21
CA ASP A 169 -14.36 -0.86 7.07
C ASP A 169 -12.95 -0.57 6.57
N VAL A 170 -12.81 0.37 5.63
CA VAL A 170 -11.50 0.84 5.17
C VAL A 170 -10.78 1.61 6.28
N GLU A 171 -11.48 2.54 6.94
CA GLU A 171 -10.92 3.37 8.00
C GLU A 171 -10.52 2.60 9.26
N SER A 172 -11.20 1.50 9.57
CA SER A 172 -10.77 0.64 10.68
C SER A 172 -9.32 0.15 10.52
N HIS A 173 -8.76 0.31 9.34
CA HIS A 173 -7.39 -0.02 8.97
C HIS A 173 -6.51 1.21 8.71
N ILE A 174 -7.07 2.43 8.79
CA ILE A 174 -6.33 3.69 8.63
C ILE A 174 -6.12 4.30 10.03
N TYR A 175 -5.01 4.98 10.23
CA TYR A 175 -4.69 5.62 11.50
C TYR A 175 -5.77 6.60 11.92
N THR A 176 -6.19 6.49 13.17
CA THR A 176 -7.27 7.29 13.77
C THR A 176 -7.04 8.81 13.72
N THR A 177 -5.80 9.28 13.57
CA THR A 177 -5.50 10.71 13.38
C THR A 177 -5.97 11.27 12.04
N ARG A 178 -6.15 10.41 11.04
CA ARG A 178 -6.71 10.78 9.72
C ARG A 178 -8.22 10.55 9.62
N GLN A 179 -8.81 9.84 10.57
CA GLN A 179 -10.24 9.52 10.52
C GLN A 179 -11.11 10.77 10.50
N ASP A 180 -10.79 11.76 11.32
CA ASP A 180 -11.57 13.01 11.39
C ASP A 180 -11.41 13.85 10.12
N GLU A 181 -10.21 13.88 9.54
CA GLU A 181 -9.96 14.56 8.28
C GLU A 181 -10.66 13.85 7.12
N MET A 182 -10.55 12.53 7.07
CA MET A 182 -11.23 11.70 6.07
C MET A 182 -12.75 11.87 6.20
N ARG A 183 -13.30 11.79 7.41
CA ARG A 183 -14.74 11.99 7.66
C ARG A 183 -15.21 13.37 7.22
N LYS A 184 -14.47 14.42 7.52
CA LYS A 184 -14.78 15.78 7.05
C LYS A 184 -14.77 15.84 5.53
N HIS A 185 -13.76 15.26 4.88
CA HIS A 185 -13.67 15.22 3.42
C HIS A 185 -14.85 14.47 2.80
N LEU A 186 -15.16 13.28 3.32
CA LEU A 186 -16.30 12.47 2.85
C LEU A 186 -17.63 13.20 3.02
N ASN A 187 -17.82 13.90 4.13
CA ASN A 187 -19.01 14.72 4.36
C ASN A 187 -19.16 15.83 3.31
N THR A 188 -18.03 16.44 2.85
CA THR A 188 -18.08 17.43 1.76
C THR A 188 -18.51 16.82 0.42
N LEU A 189 -18.30 15.52 0.23
CA LEU A 189 -18.73 14.76 -0.94
C LEU A 189 -20.16 14.18 -0.78
N GLY A 190 -20.82 14.40 0.36
CA GLY A 190 -22.12 13.82 0.65
C GLY A 190 -22.10 12.31 0.89
N ILE A 191 -20.94 11.75 1.25
CA ILE A 191 -20.75 10.31 1.45
C ILE A 191 -20.92 9.98 2.94
N GLU A 192 -21.85 9.07 3.25
CA GLU A 192 -22.02 8.53 4.60
C GLU A 192 -20.98 7.43 4.84
N TRP A 193 -19.99 7.74 5.65
CA TRP A 193 -18.80 6.91 5.80
C TRP A 193 -19.00 5.56 6.49
N ASP A 194 -20.05 5.42 7.29
CA ASP A 194 -20.43 4.21 8.03
C ASP A 194 -21.35 3.26 7.24
N LYS A 195 -21.78 3.68 6.04
CA LYS A 195 -22.62 2.86 5.17
C LYS A 195 -21.82 2.20 4.06
N PRO A 196 -22.25 1.02 3.58
CA PRO A 196 -21.66 0.40 2.41
C PRO A 196 -21.67 1.33 1.20
N GLN A 197 -20.52 1.44 0.53
CA GLN A 197 -20.33 2.32 -0.62
C GLN A 197 -20.06 1.49 -1.89
N PRO A 198 -20.54 1.93 -3.06
CA PRO A 198 -20.19 1.30 -4.32
C PRO A 198 -18.69 1.41 -4.62
N TRP A 199 -18.15 0.48 -5.37
CA TRP A 199 -16.75 0.50 -5.81
C TRP A 199 -16.34 1.80 -6.51
N LEU A 200 -17.24 2.44 -7.25
CA LEU A 200 -16.96 3.72 -7.88
C LEU A 200 -16.52 4.80 -6.87
N LEU A 201 -17.13 4.82 -5.68
CA LEU A 201 -16.72 5.73 -4.60
C LEU A 201 -15.38 5.32 -3.99
N MET A 202 -15.11 4.02 -3.90
CA MET A 202 -13.79 3.54 -3.45
C MET A 202 -12.69 3.95 -4.42
N ASP A 203 -12.93 3.88 -5.73
CA ASP A 203 -12.00 4.38 -6.75
C ASP A 203 -11.76 5.89 -6.61
N GLN A 204 -12.80 6.66 -6.33
CA GLN A 204 -12.69 8.10 -6.11
C GLN A 204 -11.88 8.44 -4.87
N LEU A 205 -12.09 7.74 -3.75
CA LEU A 205 -11.32 7.93 -2.53
C LEU A 205 -9.85 7.55 -2.71
N CYS A 206 -9.60 6.45 -3.41
CA CYS A 206 -8.27 6.04 -3.80
C CYS A 206 -7.59 7.13 -4.64
N TRP A 207 -8.34 7.74 -5.53
CA TRP A 207 -7.89 8.80 -6.39
C TRP A 207 -7.48 10.05 -5.63
N GLU A 208 -8.28 10.52 -4.70
CA GLU A 208 -7.97 11.68 -3.86
C GLU A 208 -6.69 11.46 -3.03
N SER A 209 -6.55 10.27 -2.42
CA SER A 209 -5.34 9.88 -1.70
C SER A 209 -4.12 9.78 -2.61
N PHE A 210 -4.32 9.40 -3.86
CA PHE A 210 -3.27 9.22 -4.85
C PHE A 210 -2.73 10.57 -5.37
N SER A 211 -3.62 11.53 -5.62
CA SER A 211 -3.30 12.77 -6.34
C SER A 211 -2.27 13.67 -5.65
N THR A 212 -2.12 13.56 -4.33
CA THR A 212 -1.18 14.39 -3.56
C THR A 212 0.29 14.00 -3.71
N ASN A 213 0.57 12.78 -4.18
CA ASN A 213 1.92 12.22 -4.20
C ASN A 213 2.48 12.02 -5.61
N TYR A 214 1.75 12.49 -6.63
CA TYR A 214 2.14 12.33 -8.03
C TYR A 214 2.00 13.63 -8.80
N PRO A 215 2.85 13.88 -9.82
CA PRO A 215 2.76 15.05 -10.65
C PRO A 215 1.42 15.15 -11.40
N ALA A 216 0.93 16.37 -11.60
CA ALA A 216 -0.36 16.63 -12.24
C ALA A 216 -0.48 15.99 -13.64
N GLU A 217 0.60 16.02 -14.42
CA GLU A 217 0.61 15.42 -15.75
C GLU A 217 0.42 13.90 -15.73
N PHE A 218 0.98 13.21 -14.71
CA PHE A 218 0.75 11.78 -14.54
C PHE A 218 -0.70 11.50 -14.14
N ILE A 219 -1.24 12.31 -13.25
CA ILE A 219 -2.64 12.20 -12.81
C ILE A 219 -3.61 12.31 -13.99
N GLU A 220 -3.39 13.27 -14.90
CA GLU A 220 -4.21 13.39 -16.11
C GLU A 220 -4.07 12.16 -17.02
N ARG A 221 -2.89 11.58 -17.16
CA ARG A 221 -2.70 10.33 -17.90
C ARG A 221 -3.53 9.18 -17.30
N VAL A 222 -3.55 9.05 -15.97
CA VAL A 222 -4.31 7.99 -15.28
C VAL A 222 -5.83 8.20 -15.44
N LYS A 223 -6.33 9.44 -15.38
CA LYS A 223 -7.75 9.76 -15.63
C LYS A 223 -8.24 9.29 -17.00
N CYS A 224 -7.35 9.25 -17.98
CA CYS A 224 -7.68 8.76 -19.32
C CYS A 224 -7.72 7.23 -19.44
N LEU A 225 -7.36 6.49 -18.39
CA LEU A 225 -7.46 5.04 -18.37
C LEU A 225 -8.91 4.62 -18.09
N LYS A 226 -9.67 4.46 -19.16
CA LYS A 226 -11.05 3.96 -19.11
C LYS A 226 -11.10 2.45 -19.00
#